data_36acf5568b555a69beba02f0517629c1
#
_entry.id   36acf5568b555a69beba02f0517629c1
#
_cell.length_a   1.000
_cell.length_b   1.000
_cell.length_c   1.000
_cell.angle_alpha   90.00
_cell.angle_beta   90.00
_cell.angle_gamma   90.00
#
_symmetry.space_group_name_H-M   'P 1'
#
loop_
_entity.id
_entity.type
_entity.pdbx_description
1 polymer ?
#
loop_
_entity_poly.entity_id
_entity_poly.type
_entity_poly.pdbx_seq_one_letter_code
_entity_poly.pdbx_strand_id
1 'polypeptide(L)' 'MKKNFDPLKDRLRVICDRLDEEEQQYFRPLIDNFKGQTQEFQRIMRDLGKFGEKIGEGSTFKVCREVQHLFDDIYRGKS' A
#
# COMPACT_ATOMS: atom_id res chain seq x y z
N MET A 1 -20.38 -5.67 -9.72
CA MET A 1 -19.93 -5.97 -8.34
C MET A 1 -18.78 -5.06 -7.94
N LYS A 2 -18.84 -4.56 -6.74
CA LYS A 2 -17.75 -3.73 -6.22
C LYS A 2 -16.59 -4.61 -5.76
N LYS A 3 -15.39 -4.26 -6.20
CA LYS A 3 -14.20 -4.93 -5.74
C LYS A 3 -13.89 -4.52 -4.31
N ASN A 4 -13.50 -5.48 -3.50
CA ASN A 4 -13.21 -5.21 -2.09
C ASN A 4 -11.71 -5.03 -1.90
N PHE A 5 -11.30 -3.79 -1.66
CA PHE A 5 -9.91 -3.46 -1.42
C PHE A 5 -9.56 -3.35 0.07
N ASP A 6 -10.48 -3.72 0.95
CA ASP A 6 -10.24 -3.64 2.40
C ASP A 6 -9.00 -4.43 2.85
N PRO A 7 -8.78 -5.68 2.38
CA PRO A 7 -7.57 -6.40 2.78
C PRO A 7 -6.30 -5.69 2.35
N LEU A 8 -6.31 -5.08 1.17
CA LEU A 8 -5.18 -4.32 0.69
C LEU A 8 -4.93 -3.07 1.55
N LYS A 9 -6.00 -2.36 1.89
CA LYS A 9 -5.90 -1.18 2.74
C LYS A 9 -5.39 -1.53 4.13
N ASP A 10 -5.83 -2.64 4.68
CA ASP A 10 -5.35 -3.11 5.99
C ASP A 10 -3.86 -3.40 5.94
N ARG A 11 -3.39 -4.03 4.87
CA ARG A 11 -1.97 -4.32 4.70
C ARG A 11 -1.16 -3.03 4.59
N LEU A 12 -1.67 -2.06 3.83
CA LEU A 12 -1.02 -0.76 3.71
C LEU A 12 -0.94 -0.04 5.04
N ARG A 13 -1.96 -0.16 5.87
CA ARG A 13 -1.95 0.45 7.21
C ARG A 13 -0.88 -0.16 8.10
N VAL A 14 -0.69 -1.47 8.02
CA VAL A 14 0.36 -2.15 8.79
C VAL A 14 1.74 -1.61 8.38
N ILE A 15 1.96 -1.43 7.08
CA ILE A 15 3.20 -0.86 6.58
C ILE A 15 3.36 0.58 7.06
N CYS A 16 2.30 1.36 6.96
CA CYS A 16 2.29 2.75 7.38
C CYS A 16 2.66 2.90 8.85
N ASP A 17 2.21 1.98 9.69
CA ASP A 17 2.49 2.02 11.13
C ASP A 17 3.98 1.91 11.45
N ARG A 18 4.78 1.43 10.50
CA ARG A 18 6.23 1.32 10.68
C ARG A 18 6.98 2.58 10.26
N LEU A 19 6.28 3.53 9.67
CA LEU A 19 6.87 4.77 9.21
C LEU A 19 6.94 5.80 10.35
N ASP A 20 7.73 6.86 10.12
CA ASP A 20 7.79 7.97 11.03
C ASP A 20 6.44 8.70 11.08
N GLU A 21 6.21 9.44 12.15
CA GLU A 21 4.94 10.12 12.37
C GLU A 21 4.56 11.04 11.21
N GLU A 22 5.53 11.80 10.69
CA GLU A 22 5.28 12.70 9.56
C GLU A 22 4.88 11.93 8.31
N GLU A 23 5.53 10.81 8.06
CA GLU A 23 5.24 9.96 6.92
C GLU A 23 3.89 9.30 7.07
N GLN A 24 3.54 8.89 8.28
CA GLN A 24 2.21 8.34 8.56
C GLN A 24 1.12 9.36 8.25
N GLN A 25 1.31 10.62 8.63
CA GLN A 25 0.35 11.66 8.34
C GLN A 25 0.17 11.89 6.85
N TYR A 26 1.22 11.67 6.08
CA TYR A 26 1.15 11.78 4.62
C TYR A 26 0.41 10.60 4.01
N PHE A 27 0.69 9.38 4.46
CA PHE A 27 0.15 8.19 3.84
C PHE A 27 -1.26 7.81 4.31
N ARG A 28 -1.61 8.10 5.55
CA ARG A 28 -2.93 7.73 6.07
C ARG A 28 -4.09 8.24 5.22
N PRO A 29 -4.12 9.53 4.83
CA PRO A 29 -5.20 10.00 3.96
C PRO A 29 -5.21 9.30 2.60
N LEU A 30 -4.03 9.04 2.05
CA LEU A 30 -3.93 8.36 0.76
C LEU A 30 -4.50 6.94 0.83
N ILE A 31 -4.21 6.23 1.91
CA ILE A 31 -4.71 4.87 2.11
C ILE A 31 -6.22 4.90 2.38
N ASP A 32 -6.66 5.80 3.24
CA ASP A 32 -8.08 5.88 3.61
C ASP A 32 -8.96 6.25 2.42
N ASN A 33 -8.46 7.09 1.53
CA ASN A 33 -9.20 7.52 0.34
C ASN A 33 -9.01 6.61 -0.86
N PHE A 34 -8.18 5.59 -0.73
CA PHE A 34 -7.92 4.66 -1.82
C PHE A 34 -9.18 3.83 -2.12
N LYS A 35 -9.62 3.85 -3.36
CA LYS A 35 -10.81 3.14 -3.81
C LYS A 35 -10.51 2.19 -4.97
N GLY A 36 -9.25 1.85 -5.16
CA GLY A 36 -8.86 0.91 -6.20
C GLY A 36 -8.37 1.54 -7.49
N GLN A 37 -8.16 2.85 -7.51
CA GLN A 37 -7.65 3.52 -8.70
C GLN A 37 -6.19 3.12 -8.94
N THR A 38 -5.89 2.70 -10.15
CA THR A 38 -4.56 2.23 -10.51
C THR A 38 -3.51 3.32 -10.34
N GLN A 39 -3.81 4.53 -10.76
CA GLN A 39 -2.87 5.65 -10.64
C GLN A 39 -2.55 5.98 -9.19
N GLU A 40 -3.57 5.97 -8.34
CA GLU A 40 -3.39 6.22 -6.92
C GLU A 40 -2.54 5.12 -6.28
N PHE A 41 -2.79 3.88 -6.65
CA PHE A 41 -2.01 2.75 -6.15
C PHE A 41 -0.55 2.87 -6.55
N GLN A 42 -0.28 3.21 -7.80
CA GLN A 42 1.09 3.38 -8.29
C GLN A 42 1.81 4.50 -7.54
N ARG A 43 1.09 5.58 -7.24
CA ARG A 43 1.64 6.70 -6.49
C ARG A 43 2.01 6.27 -5.07
N ILE A 44 1.11 5.54 -4.41
CA ILE A 44 1.37 5.01 -3.06
C ILE A 44 2.59 4.11 -3.07
N MET A 45 2.68 3.21 -4.05
CA MET A 45 3.81 2.29 -4.15
C MET A 45 5.13 3.02 -4.40
N ARG A 46 5.11 4.04 -5.26
CA ARG A 46 6.29 4.84 -5.54
C ARG A 46 6.80 5.55 -4.28
N ASP A 47 5.87 6.16 -3.56
CA ASP A 47 6.22 6.90 -2.36
C ASP A 47 6.68 5.97 -1.24
N LEU A 48 6.03 4.82 -1.08
CA LEU A 48 6.49 3.81 -0.13
C LEU A 48 7.90 3.33 -0.46
N GLY A 49 8.22 3.19 -1.74
CA GLY A 49 9.55 2.81 -2.16
C GLY A 49 10.62 3.80 -1.73
N LYS A 50 10.28 5.09 -1.76
CA LYS A 50 11.21 6.14 -1.31
C LYS A 50 11.47 6.09 0.18
N PHE A 51 10.44 5.80 0.96
CA PHE A 51 10.56 5.74 2.42
C PHE A 51 10.97 4.37 2.91
N GLY A 52 10.88 3.37 2.05
CA GLY A 52 11.16 1.99 2.41
C GLY A 52 12.57 1.75 2.91
N GLU A 53 13.53 2.56 2.46
CA GLU A 53 14.90 2.45 2.89
C GLU A 53 15.06 2.70 4.39
N LYS A 54 14.12 3.47 4.96
CA LYS A 54 14.16 3.82 6.39
C LYS A 54 13.64 2.71 7.29
N ILE A 55 12.78 1.85 6.80
CA ILE A 55 12.15 0.83 7.65
C ILE A 55 12.77 -0.54 7.50
N GLY A 56 13.88 -0.64 6.79
CA GLY A 56 14.63 -1.89 6.71
C GLY A 56 14.52 -2.57 5.37
N GLU A 57 15.64 -2.76 4.84
CA GLU A 57 15.92 -3.10 3.48
C GLU A 57 15.11 -4.20 2.83
N GLY A 58 15.25 -5.39 3.30
CA GLY A 58 14.68 -6.55 2.66
C GLY A 58 13.19 -6.68 2.86
N SER A 59 12.71 -6.28 4.03
CA SER A 59 11.31 -6.47 4.38
C SER A 59 10.38 -5.53 3.61
N THR A 60 10.82 -4.31 3.34
CA THR A 60 10.01 -3.37 2.58
C THR A 60 9.79 -3.84 1.16
N PHE A 61 10.84 -4.35 0.54
CA PHE A 61 10.74 -4.84 -0.83
C PHE A 61 9.76 -6.00 -0.93
N LYS A 62 9.82 -6.93 0.02
CA LYS A 62 8.90 -8.06 0.07
C LYS A 62 7.46 -7.61 0.28
N VAL A 63 7.26 -6.65 1.17
CA VAL A 63 5.93 -6.16 1.47
C VAL A 63 5.33 -5.42 0.27
N CYS A 64 6.13 -4.62 -0.43
CA CYS A 64 5.65 -3.94 -1.64
C CYS A 64 5.25 -4.95 -2.70
N ARG A 65 6.00 -6.02 -2.85
CA ARG A 65 5.68 -7.09 -3.80
C ARG A 65 4.38 -7.78 -3.42
N GLU A 66 4.21 -8.12 -2.14
CA GLU A 66 2.96 -8.70 -1.64
C GLU A 66 1.77 -7.82 -1.92
N VAL A 67 1.90 -6.53 -1.61
CA VAL A 67 0.82 -5.56 -1.81
C VAL A 67 0.46 -5.45 -3.28
N GLN A 68 1.46 -5.47 -4.16
CA GLN A 68 1.22 -5.39 -5.59
C GLN A 68 0.49 -6.63 -6.09
N HIS A 69 0.86 -7.81 -5.62
CA HIS A 69 0.16 -9.05 -5.96
C HIS A 69 -1.29 -9.01 -5.47
N LEU A 70 -1.48 -8.54 -4.26
CA LEU A 70 -2.81 -8.43 -3.68
C LEU A 70 -3.69 -7.48 -4.49
N PHE A 71 -3.14 -6.35 -4.91
CA PHE A 71 -3.85 -5.42 -5.77
C PHE A 71 -4.25 -6.08 -7.10
N ASP A 72 -3.30 -6.77 -7.74
CA ASP A 72 -3.55 -7.44 -9.01
C ASP A 72 -4.65 -8.49 -8.86
N ASP A 73 -4.60 -9.28 -7.80
CA ASP A 73 -5.61 -10.32 -7.57
C ASP A 73 -7.00 -9.74 -7.38
N ILE A 74 -7.10 -8.67 -6.60
CA ILE A 74 -8.39 -8.02 -6.37
C ILE A 74 -8.89 -7.36 -7.66
N TYR A 75 -7.99 -6.69 -8.38
CA TYR A 75 -8.33 -6.00 -9.61
C TYR A 75 -8.84 -6.96 -10.68
N ARG A 76 -8.24 -8.15 -10.73
CA ARG A 76 -8.64 -9.18 -11.69
C ARG A 76 -9.81 -10.05 -11.21
N GLY A 77 -10.26 -9.83 -9.98
CA GLY A 77 -11.35 -10.59 -9.40
C GLY A 77 -10.98 -11.99 -8.96
N LYS A 78 -9.73 -12.23 -8.68
CA LYS A 78 -9.23 -13.55 -8.24
C LYS A 78 -9.05 -13.61 -6.73
N SER A 79 -9.88 -13.01 -6.00
CA SER A 79 -9.74 -13.02 -4.54
C SER A 79 -9.91 -14.39 -3.94
#